data_e7de7461814e3d2f2d895d681d8cefd4
#
_entry.id   e7de7461814e3d2f2d895d681d8cefd4
#
_cell.length_a   1.000
_cell.length_b   1.000
_cell.length_c   1.000
_cell.angle_alpha   90.00
_cell.angle_beta   90.00
_cell.angle_gamma   90.00
#
_symmetry.space_group_name_H-M   'P 1'
#
loop_
_entity.id
_entity.type
_entity.pdbx_description
1 polymer ?
#
loop_
_entity_poly.entity_id
_entity_poly.type
_entity_poly.pdbx_seq_one_letter_code
_entity_poly.pdbx_strand_id
1 'polypeptide(L)'
;MNSEISKSEVNEVNNPSMENFKKIKPEHETSPKEVDDFWKAEFHDQAEQAKIADTVPVENNTAKEYYDDNGTKYREGDSLLPNTQFEVRGYQYETDDQGRVVSAEGQLRMRDPSYEREMEDVRKIDGQEYKSTDDRGHLIGHQFDGSDKLENLVPMDAKLNQGDFVKLENTLADAVKDGADVRLKVEPVYEGDSTRPTEFRVTYSIDGDKDAVVLKNESEAKT
;
A
#
# COMPACT_ATOMS: atom_id res chain seq x y z
N MET A 1 40.04 -11.01 -42.12
CA MET A 1 38.58 -11.20 -41.98
C MET A 1 38.11 -10.12 -41.03
N ASN A 2 37.51 -9.07 -41.61
CA ASN A 2 37.00 -7.93 -40.88
C ASN A 2 35.61 -8.26 -40.31
N SER A 3 35.40 -8.05 -39.01
CA SER A 3 34.12 -8.01 -38.40
C SER A 3 33.73 -6.55 -38.13
N GLU A 4 32.71 -6.10 -38.88
CA GLU A 4 32.12 -4.76 -38.73
C GLU A 4 31.32 -4.70 -37.42
N ILE A 5 31.62 -3.62 -36.66
CA ILE A 5 30.85 -3.27 -35.45
C ILE A 5 29.66 -2.42 -35.91
N SER A 6 28.48 -2.93 -35.71
CA SER A 6 27.20 -2.24 -35.92
C SER A 6 27.07 -1.03 -34.99
N LYS A 7 26.80 0.14 -35.57
CA LYS A 7 26.47 1.36 -34.86
C LYS A 7 25.03 1.26 -34.32
N SER A 8 24.90 1.40 -33.01
CA SER A 8 23.60 1.57 -32.36
C SER A 8 22.97 2.90 -32.76
N GLU A 9 21.74 2.81 -33.25
CA GLU A 9 20.86 3.95 -33.54
C GLU A 9 20.55 4.74 -32.26
N VAL A 10 20.85 6.03 -32.31
CA VAL A 10 20.41 7.00 -31.29
C VAL A 10 18.95 7.35 -31.60
N ASN A 11 18.03 6.95 -30.73
CA ASN A 11 16.65 7.37 -30.82
C ASN A 11 16.54 8.88 -30.57
N GLU A 12 16.21 9.64 -31.61
CA GLU A 12 15.77 11.02 -31.50
C GLU A 12 14.47 11.07 -30.70
N VAL A 13 14.51 11.73 -29.54
CA VAL A 13 13.32 12.05 -28.76
C VAL A 13 12.57 13.14 -29.52
N ASN A 14 11.47 12.79 -30.18
CA ASN A 14 10.55 13.71 -30.80
C ASN A 14 9.93 14.61 -29.71
N ASN A 15 10.31 15.87 -29.69
CA ASN A 15 9.76 16.90 -28.82
C ASN A 15 8.49 17.49 -29.47
N PRO A 16 7.27 17.23 -28.93
CA PRO A 16 6.02 17.65 -29.56
C PRO A 16 5.76 19.16 -29.51
N SER A 17 6.63 19.97 -28.90
CA SER A 17 6.41 21.41 -28.72
C SER A 17 6.70 22.26 -29.95
N MET A 18 7.40 21.75 -30.97
CA MET A 18 7.80 22.53 -32.14
C MET A 18 6.74 22.62 -33.27
N GLU A 19 5.77 21.70 -33.32
CA GLU A 19 4.76 21.73 -34.40
C GLU A 19 3.58 22.70 -34.16
N ASN A 20 3.34 23.11 -32.92
CA ASN A 20 2.25 24.04 -32.59
C ASN A 20 2.58 25.52 -32.84
N PHE A 21 3.86 25.86 -33.03
CA PHE A 21 4.30 27.25 -33.25
C PHE A 21 4.04 27.79 -34.67
N LYS A 22 3.64 26.97 -35.64
CA LYS A 22 3.43 27.41 -37.02
C LYS A 22 2.00 27.96 -37.32
N LYS A 23 1.08 27.99 -36.35
CA LYS A 23 -0.33 28.34 -36.60
C LYS A 23 -0.81 29.68 -36.08
N ILE A 24 0.02 30.49 -35.44
CA ILE A 24 -0.40 31.83 -34.99
C ILE A 24 0.32 32.88 -35.85
N LYS A 25 -0.34 33.31 -36.92
CA LYS A 25 0.01 34.58 -37.59
C LYS A 25 -0.77 35.69 -36.90
N PRO A 26 -0.13 36.70 -36.30
CA PRO A 26 -0.83 37.88 -35.83
C PRO A 26 -1.34 38.72 -37.04
N GLU A 27 -2.59 39.13 -36.99
CA GLU A 27 -3.23 39.96 -38.02
C GLU A 27 -2.80 41.46 -37.97
N HIS A 28 -1.77 41.82 -37.23
CA HIS A 28 -1.21 43.15 -37.18
C HIS A 28 0.32 43.10 -37.41
N GLU A 29 0.80 44.00 -38.31
CA GLU A 29 2.22 44.30 -38.51
C GLU A 29 2.83 44.87 -37.20
N THR A 30 3.35 44.06 -36.35
CA THR A 30 4.18 44.47 -35.22
C THR A 30 5.60 44.75 -35.69
N SER A 31 6.21 45.81 -35.18
CA SER A 31 7.56 46.17 -35.55
C SER A 31 8.56 45.10 -35.05
N PRO A 32 9.71 44.86 -35.72
CA PRO A 32 10.71 43.90 -35.31
C PRO A 32 11.18 44.08 -33.84
N LYS A 33 11.10 45.30 -33.33
CA LYS A 33 11.48 45.60 -31.94
C LYS A 33 10.44 45.11 -30.93
N GLU A 34 9.12 45.25 -31.23
CA GLU A 34 8.06 44.77 -30.35
C GLU A 34 8.03 43.25 -30.24
N VAL A 35 8.38 42.55 -31.33
CA VAL A 35 8.54 41.10 -31.34
C VAL A 35 9.72 40.69 -30.46
N ASP A 36 10.86 41.42 -30.57
CA ASP A 36 12.08 41.13 -29.79
C ASP A 36 11.89 41.38 -28.28
N ASP A 37 11.14 42.46 -27.93
CA ASP A 37 10.83 42.79 -26.55
C ASP A 37 9.83 41.81 -25.92
N PHE A 38 8.86 41.28 -26.70
CA PHE A 38 7.94 40.23 -26.28
C PHE A 38 8.66 38.91 -25.96
N TRP A 39 9.52 38.47 -26.89
CA TRP A 39 10.30 37.23 -26.68
C TRP A 39 11.28 37.34 -25.53
N LYS A 40 11.89 38.49 -25.31
CA LYS A 40 12.80 38.68 -24.16
C LYS A 40 12.06 38.63 -22.82
N ALA A 41 10.85 39.15 -22.74
CA ALA A 41 10.04 39.09 -21.52
C ALA A 41 9.62 37.65 -21.21
N GLU A 42 9.15 36.89 -22.21
CA GLU A 42 8.67 35.53 -22.06
C GLU A 42 9.80 34.57 -21.68
N PHE A 43 10.96 34.68 -22.34
CA PHE A 43 12.11 33.81 -22.03
C PHE A 43 12.90 34.21 -20.78
N HIS A 44 12.79 35.49 -20.34
CA HIS A 44 13.45 35.88 -19.09
C HIS A 44 12.75 35.26 -17.88
N ASP A 45 11.42 35.17 -17.88
CA ASP A 45 10.64 34.56 -16.83
C ASP A 45 10.86 33.03 -16.76
N GLN A 46 10.92 32.36 -17.92
CA GLN A 46 11.23 30.93 -17.99
C GLN A 46 12.68 30.59 -17.53
N ALA A 47 13.64 31.47 -17.85
CA ALA A 47 15.02 31.28 -17.41
C ALA A 47 15.22 31.53 -15.90
N GLU A 48 14.42 32.41 -15.31
CA GLU A 48 14.43 32.65 -13.86
C GLU A 48 13.71 31.55 -13.10
N GLN A 49 12.62 31.01 -13.60
CA GLN A 49 11.93 29.83 -13.07
C GLN A 49 12.81 28.56 -13.16
N ALA A 50 13.57 28.40 -14.24
CA ALA A 50 14.55 27.31 -14.38
C ALA A 50 15.72 27.41 -13.37
N LYS A 51 16.15 28.63 -13.05
CA LYS A 51 17.18 28.85 -12.02
C LYS A 51 16.67 28.60 -10.59
N ILE A 52 15.38 28.87 -10.32
CA ILE A 52 14.75 28.58 -9.04
C ILE A 52 14.55 27.08 -8.88
N ALA A 53 14.22 26.35 -9.96
CA ALA A 53 14.11 24.88 -9.94
C ALA A 53 15.45 24.19 -9.63
N ASP A 54 16.58 24.79 -10.05
CA ASP A 54 17.92 24.21 -9.80
C ASP A 54 18.45 24.52 -8.38
N THR A 55 17.80 25.39 -7.62
CA THR A 55 18.20 25.80 -6.26
C THR A 55 17.31 25.23 -5.15
N VAL A 56 16.19 24.57 -5.48
CA VAL A 56 15.44 23.78 -4.50
C VAL A 56 16.23 22.50 -4.28
N PRO A 57 16.73 22.23 -3.05
CA PRO A 57 17.27 20.92 -2.76
C PRO A 57 16.17 19.92 -3.06
N VAL A 58 16.37 19.05 -4.02
CA VAL A 58 15.57 17.83 -4.12
C VAL A 58 15.91 17.06 -2.85
N GLU A 59 15.12 17.26 -1.79
CA GLU A 59 15.09 16.27 -0.72
C GLU A 59 14.82 14.96 -1.45
N ASN A 60 15.84 14.11 -1.50
CA ASN A 60 15.67 12.71 -1.85
C ASN A 60 14.83 12.09 -0.71
N ASN A 61 13.56 12.41 -0.71
CA ASN A 61 12.57 11.76 0.11
C ASN A 61 12.31 10.38 -0.54
N THR A 62 13.35 9.54 -0.51
CA THR A 62 13.18 8.13 -0.84
C THR A 62 12.27 7.56 0.23
N ALA A 63 11.06 7.18 -0.17
CA ALA A 63 10.12 6.54 0.74
C ALA A 63 10.81 5.36 1.43
N LYS A 64 10.59 5.22 2.73
CA LYS A 64 11.19 4.14 3.51
C LYS A 64 10.77 2.79 2.93
N GLU A 65 11.74 1.93 2.66
CA GLU A 65 11.51 0.58 2.17
C GLU A 65 11.45 -0.42 3.34
N TYR A 66 10.56 -1.40 3.20
CA TYR A 66 10.40 -2.46 4.18
C TYR A 66 10.55 -3.81 3.50
N TYR A 67 11.27 -4.68 4.17
CA TYR A 67 11.61 -6.01 3.70
C TYR A 67 11.07 -7.05 4.68
N ASP A 68 10.63 -8.17 4.15
CA ASP A 68 10.10 -9.30 4.91
C ASP A 68 11.21 -10.14 5.57
N ASP A 69 10.82 -11.22 6.25
CA ASP A 69 11.74 -12.12 6.96
C ASP A 69 12.73 -12.81 6.00
N ASN A 70 12.42 -12.86 4.70
CA ASN A 70 13.23 -13.48 3.64
C ASN A 70 14.00 -12.46 2.78
N GLY A 71 13.87 -11.17 3.06
CA GLY A 71 14.51 -10.07 2.31
C GLY A 71 13.73 -9.64 1.06
N THR A 72 12.46 -10.02 0.92
CA THR A 72 11.57 -9.55 -0.14
C THR A 72 11.05 -8.17 0.22
N LYS A 73 11.22 -7.17 -0.67
CA LYS A 73 10.59 -5.86 -0.48
C LYS A 73 9.07 -6.02 -0.63
N TYR A 74 8.31 -5.62 0.40
CA TYR A 74 6.86 -5.74 0.39
C TYR A 74 6.12 -4.41 0.60
N ARG A 75 6.82 -3.36 1.04
CA ARG A 75 6.22 -2.06 1.33
C ARG A 75 7.18 -0.93 0.99
N GLU A 76 6.64 0.19 0.53
CA GLU A 76 7.36 1.45 0.32
C GLU A 76 6.56 2.61 0.92
N GLY A 77 7.14 3.31 1.90
CA GLY A 77 6.45 4.34 2.66
C GLY A 77 5.19 3.80 3.32
N ASP A 78 4.06 4.39 2.96
CA ASP A 78 2.73 4.06 3.47
C ASP A 78 1.92 3.13 2.54
N SER A 79 2.57 2.47 1.58
CA SER A 79 1.92 1.60 0.59
C SER A 79 2.55 0.22 0.56
N LEU A 80 1.73 -0.82 0.67
CA LEU A 80 2.14 -2.18 0.35
C LEU A 80 2.31 -2.33 -1.17
N LEU A 81 3.27 -3.15 -1.59
CA LEU A 81 3.48 -3.42 -3.01
C LEU A 81 2.36 -4.32 -3.55
N PRO A 82 1.86 -4.04 -4.77
CA PRO A 82 0.81 -4.85 -5.38
C PRO A 82 1.33 -6.24 -5.80
N ASN A 83 0.39 -7.22 -5.84
CA ASN A 83 0.64 -8.60 -6.30
C ASN A 83 1.89 -9.23 -5.64
N THR A 84 2.07 -9.00 -4.35
CA THR A 84 3.27 -9.41 -3.62
C THR A 84 2.90 -10.44 -2.55
N GLN A 85 3.68 -11.52 -2.49
CA GLN A 85 3.67 -12.49 -1.40
C GLN A 85 4.90 -12.26 -0.53
N PHE A 86 4.72 -12.19 0.78
CA PHE A 86 5.80 -11.90 1.72
C PHE A 86 5.52 -12.51 3.10
N GLU A 87 6.57 -12.65 3.89
CA GLU A 87 6.49 -13.25 5.23
C GLU A 87 6.94 -12.26 6.30
N VAL A 88 6.07 -11.97 7.27
CA VAL A 88 6.41 -11.14 8.43
C VAL A 88 6.09 -11.90 9.71
N ARG A 89 7.08 -12.03 10.58
CA ARG A 89 6.97 -12.78 11.84
C ARG A 89 6.50 -14.23 11.64
N GLY A 90 6.91 -14.87 10.54
CA GLY A 90 6.54 -16.24 10.21
C GLY A 90 5.08 -16.42 9.75
N TYR A 91 4.37 -15.34 9.47
CA TYR A 91 3.05 -15.35 8.84
C TYR A 91 3.16 -14.89 7.39
N GLN A 92 2.48 -15.61 6.49
CA GLN A 92 2.42 -15.30 5.07
C GLN A 92 1.32 -14.29 4.80
N TYR A 93 1.63 -13.29 3.99
CA TYR A 93 0.69 -12.28 3.52
C TYR A 93 0.70 -12.24 2.00
N GLU A 94 -0.45 -11.87 1.43
CA GLU A 94 -0.60 -11.66 -0.01
C GLU A 94 -1.38 -10.38 -0.26
N THR A 95 -0.93 -9.59 -1.26
CA THR A 95 -1.62 -8.38 -1.71
C THR A 95 -2.18 -8.56 -3.12
N ASP A 96 -3.29 -7.85 -3.41
CA ASP A 96 -3.86 -7.74 -4.74
C ASP A 96 -3.13 -6.71 -5.63
N ASP A 97 -3.68 -6.45 -6.81
CA ASP A 97 -3.15 -5.50 -7.79
C ASP A 97 -3.22 -4.03 -7.33
N GLN A 98 -3.93 -3.74 -6.24
CA GLN A 98 -4.02 -2.42 -5.59
C GLN A 98 -3.16 -2.31 -4.33
N GLY A 99 -2.44 -3.37 -3.95
CA GLY A 99 -1.65 -3.43 -2.72
C GLY A 99 -2.47 -3.62 -1.44
N ARG A 100 -3.76 -4.06 -1.54
CA ARG A 100 -4.58 -4.40 -0.38
C ARG A 100 -4.29 -5.83 0.04
N VAL A 101 -4.20 -6.10 1.34
CA VAL A 101 -3.99 -7.47 1.84
C VAL A 101 -5.23 -8.31 1.55
N VAL A 102 -5.07 -9.40 0.82
CA VAL A 102 -6.14 -10.35 0.49
C VAL A 102 -6.00 -11.68 1.21
N SER A 103 -4.86 -11.95 1.81
CA SER A 103 -4.64 -13.14 2.63
C SER A 103 -3.61 -12.85 3.72
N ALA A 104 -3.88 -13.36 4.92
CA ALA A 104 -2.93 -13.46 6.03
C ALA A 104 -3.06 -14.87 6.64
N GLU A 105 -1.98 -15.66 6.67
CA GLU A 105 -2.06 -17.05 7.13
C GLU A 105 -0.81 -17.55 7.83
N GLY A 106 -0.96 -18.58 8.66
CA GLY A 106 0.15 -19.28 9.28
C GLY A 106 -0.24 -20.17 10.43
N GLN A 107 0.77 -20.82 11.00
CA GLN A 107 0.63 -21.60 12.24
C GLN A 107 0.63 -20.62 13.42
N LEU A 108 -0.40 -20.70 14.25
CA LEU A 108 -0.52 -19.84 15.42
C LEU A 108 0.44 -20.25 16.53
N ARG A 109 1.01 -19.26 17.20
CA ARG A 109 1.79 -19.39 18.42
C ARG A 109 1.42 -18.28 19.38
N MET A 110 1.54 -18.53 20.67
CA MET A 110 1.37 -17.45 21.65
C MET A 110 2.55 -16.48 21.60
N ARG A 111 2.25 -15.20 21.64
CA ARG A 111 3.24 -14.15 21.71
C ARG A 111 4.02 -14.21 23.03
N ASP A 112 5.31 -13.88 22.97
CA ASP A 112 6.11 -13.66 24.18
C ASP A 112 5.56 -12.41 24.93
N PRO A 113 5.13 -12.56 26.19
CA PRO A 113 4.55 -11.46 26.95
C PRO A 113 5.54 -10.31 27.26
N SER A 114 6.84 -10.53 27.11
CA SER A 114 7.87 -9.49 27.26
C SER A 114 7.94 -8.52 26.08
N TYR A 115 7.29 -8.83 24.96
CA TYR A 115 7.31 -8.00 23.77
C TYR A 115 6.34 -6.82 23.93
N GLU A 116 6.85 -5.58 23.85
CA GLU A 116 6.04 -4.37 23.90
C GLU A 116 5.22 -4.17 22.60
N ARG A 117 3.99 -3.70 22.76
CA ARG A 117 3.10 -3.41 21.63
C ARG A 117 3.47 -2.07 21.02
N GLU A 118 3.74 -2.05 19.71
CA GLU A 118 4.03 -0.84 18.95
C GLU A 118 3.10 -0.75 17.72
N MET A 119 1.85 -0.36 17.96
CA MET A 119 0.83 -0.27 16.91
C MET A 119 1.04 0.95 16.01
N GLU A 120 1.17 0.72 14.71
CA GLU A 120 1.23 1.77 13.70
C GLU A 120 -0.11 2.52 13.58
N ASP A 121 -0.06 3.83 13.36
CA ASP A 121 -1.28 4.64 13.19
C ASP A 121 -1.71 4.67 11.72
N VAL A 122 -2.11 3.52 11.22
CA VAL A 122 -2.54 3.31 9.82
C VAL A 122 -3.76 4.15 9.41
N ARG A 123 -4.51 4.73 10.38
CA ARG A 123 -5.62 5.64 10.09
C ARG A 123 -5.20 6.96 9.46
N LYS A 124 -3.91 7.32 9.61
CA LYS A 124 -3.32 8.54 9.04
C LYS A 124 -2.73 8.33 7.65
N ILE A 125 -2.72 7.10 7.17
CA ILE A 125 -2.23 6.77 5.84
C ILE A 125 -3.27 7.21 4.81
N ASP A 126 -2.84 8.01 3.83
CA ASP A 126 -3.68 8.47 2.73
C ASP A 126 -4.27 7.28 1.96
N GLY A 127 -5.54 7.37 1.62
CA GLY A 127 -6.26 6.32 0.89
C GLY A 127 -6.82 5.20 1.78
N GLN A 128 -6.55 5.19 3.09
CA GLN A 128 -7.17 4.25 4.02
C GLN A 128 -8.58 4.71 4.43
N GLU A 129 -9.58 3.85 4.19
CA GLU A 129 -10.99 4.15 4.43
C GLU A 129 -11.43 3.62 5.80
N TYR A 130 -11.31 4.44 6.84
CA TYR A 130 -11.83 4.13 8.18
C TYR A 130 -13.15 4.83 8.44
N LYS A 131 -14.18 4.09 8.85
CA LYS A 131 -15.38 4.67 9.46
C LYS A 131 -15.07 5.12 10.88
N SER A 132 -15.85 6.06 11.41
CA SER A 132 -15.69 6.52 12.81
C SER A 132 -15.91 5.41 13.85
N THR A 133 -16.57 4.32 13.46
CA THR A 133 -16.84 3.15 14.28
C THR A 133 -15.82 2.03 14.10
N ASP A 134 -14.80 2.22 13.26
CA ASP A 134 -13.82 1.19 13.00
C ASP A 134 -12.64 1.27 13.97
N ASP A 135 -12.19 0.11 14.38
CA ASP A 135 -10.90 -0.13 14.99
C ASP A 135 -9.83 -0.43 13.92
N ARG A 136 -8.56 -0.39 14.32
CA ARG A 136 -7.45 -1.01 13.59
C ARG A 136 -7.46 -2.49 13.93
N GLY A 137 -8.22 -3.27 13.15
CA GLY A 137 -8.37 -4.71 13.36
C GLY A 137 -7.15 -5.47 12.87
N HIS A 138 -6.67 -6.42 13.67
CA HIS A 138 -5.62 -7.34 13.27
C HIS A 138 -6.20 -8.48 12.44
N LEU A 139 -5.53 -8.87 11.35
CA LEU A 139 -5.84 -10.10 10.63
C LEU A 139 -5.32 -11.32 11.40
N ILE A 140 -4.06 -11.28 11.81
CA ILE A 140 -3.48 -12.22 12.78
C ILE A 140 -3.38 -11.49 14.11
N GLY A 141 -4.11 -11.96 15.11
CA GLY A 141 -4.22 -11.30 16.39
C GLY A 141 -2.88 -11.03 17.08
N HIS A 142 -2.80 -9.89 17.76
CA HIS A 142 -1.61 -9.51 18.51
C HIS A 142 -1.18 -10.58 19.53
N GLN A 143 -2.14 -11.30 20.15
CA GLN A 143 -1.84 -12.39 21.10
C GLN A 143 -1.10 -13.57 20.44
N PHE A 144 -1.16 -13.71 19.11
CA PHE A 144 -0.46 -14.71 18.32
C PHE A 144 0.84 -14.19 17.69
N ASP A 145 1.36 -13.07 18.18
CA ASP A 145 2.52 -12.39 17.62
C ASP A 145 2.30 -11.82 16.20
N GLY A 146 1.03 -11.56 15.82
CA GLY A 146 0.70 -10.82 14.61
C GLY A 146 1.31 -9.43 14.62
N SER A 147 1.73 -8.95 13.45
CA SER A 147 2.34 -7.62 13.28
C SER A 147 1.38 -6.50 13.70
N ASP A 148 1.91 -5.46 14.33
CA ASP A 148 1.19 -4.23 14.67
C ASP A 148 1.34 -3.15 13.56
N LYS A 149 1.67 -3.54 12.33
CA LYS A 149 1.97 -2.66 11.20
C LYS A 149 0.94 -2.80 10.07
N LEU A 150 1.09 -1.99 9.02
CA LEU A 150 0.15 -1.85 7.91
C LEU A 150 -0.25 -3.18 7.25
N GLU A 151 0.67 -4.13 7.14
CA GLU A 151 0.42 -5.43 6.48
C GLU A 151 -0.57 -6.31 7.24
N ASN A 152 -0.84 -6.03 8.51
CA ASN A 152 -1.72 -6.86 9.34
C ASN A 152 -2.89 -6.07 9.93
N LEU A 153 -2.98 -4.75 9.66
CA LEU A 153 -4.00 -3.87 10.22
C LEU A 153 -4.97 -3.40 9.14
N VAL A 154 -6.25 -3.64 9.34
CA VAL A 154 -7.32 -3.25 8.40
C VAL A 154 -8.45 -2.50 9.12
N PRO A 155 -9.23 -1.65 8.39
CA PRO A 155 -10.45 -1.08 8.94
C PRO A 155 -11.45 -2.19 9.32
N MET A 156 -11.76 -2.32 10.61
CA MET A 156 -12.68 -3.34 11.13
C MET A 156 -13.69 -2.71 12.07
N ASP A 157 -14.99 -2.95 11.85
CA ASP A 157 -16.04 -2.48 12.77
C ASP A 157 -15.73 -2.89 14.21
N ALA A 158 -15.80 -1.94 15.14
CA ALA A 158 -15.38 -2.16 16.53
C ALA A 158 -16.20 -3.27 17.22
N LYS A 159 -17.48 -3.45 16.86
CA LYS A 159 -18.29 -4.54 17.44
C LYS A 159 -17.85 -5.90 16.93
N LEU A 160 -17.48 -5.98 15.64
CA LEU A 160 -16.88 -7.20 15.08
C LEU A 160 -15.53 -7.48 15.75
N ASN A 161 -14.63 -6.48 15.75
CA ASN A 161 -13.30 -6.61 16.29
C ASN A 161 -13.28 -7.03 17.76
N GLN A 162 -14.09 -6.36 18.60
CA GLN A 162 -14.17 -6.59 20.03
C GLN A 162 -15.16 -7.71 20.43
N GLY A 163 -15.91 -8.21 19.46
CA GLY A 163 -16.97 -9.22 19.63
C GLY A 163 -16.58 -10.58 19.06
N ASP A 164 -17.09 -10.87 17.86
CA ASP A 164 -16.99 -12.22 17.29
C ASP A 164 -15.56 -12.57 16.85
N PHE A 165 -14.76 -11.57 16.42
CA PHE A 165 -13.35 -11.80 16.09
C PHE A 165 -12.55 -12.19 17.33
N VAL A 166 -12.69 -11.45 18.44
CA VAL A 166 -12.03 -11.77 19.73
C VAL A 166 -12.50 -13.12 20.28
N LYS A 167 -13.79 -13.50 20.13
CA LYS A 167 -14.25 -14.82 20.57
C LYS A 167 -13.56 -15.94 19.81
N LEU A 168 -13.45 -15.80 18.50
CA LEU A 168 -12.73 -16.76 17.66
C LEU A 168 -11.25 -16.84 18.09
N GLU A 169 -10.59 -15.70 18.21
CA GLU A 169 -9.19 -15.63 18.64
C GLU A 169 -8.98 -16.30 20.02
N ASN A 170 -9.88 -16.09 20.98
CA ASN A 170 -9.78 -16.71 22.31
C ASN A 170 -9.91 -18.23 22.21
N THR A 171 -10.83 -18.73 21.38
CA THR A 171 -10.97 -20.18 21.15
C THR A 171 -9.69 -20.79 20.58
N LEU A 172 -9.09 -20.12 19.57
CA LEU A 172 -7.82 -20.56 18.97
C LEU A 172 -6.65 -20.45 19.96
N ALA A 173 -6.62 -19.39 20.77
CA ALA A 173 -5.58 -19.20 21.79
C ALA A 173 -5.62 -20.27 22.88
N ASP A 174 -6.79 -20.70 23.29
CA ASP A 174 -6.92 -21.77 24.27
C ASP A 174 -6.42 -23.10 23.68
N ALA A 175 -6.75 -23.41 22.42
CA ALA A 175 -6.21 -24.58 21.73
C ALA A 175 -4.67 -24.54 21.62
N VAL A 176 -4.09 -23.38 21.27
CA VAL A 176 -2.63 -23.20 21.21
C VAL A 176 -1.98 -23.42 22.59
N LYS A 177 -2.58 -22.88 23.67
CA LYS A 177 -2.09 -23.07 25.05
C LYS A 177 -2.15 -24.52 25.49
N ASP A 178 -3.18 -25.26 25.02
CA ASP A 178 -3.34 -26.68 25.29
C ASP A 178 -2.37 -27.55 24.46
N GLY A 179 -1.58 -26.95 23.57
CA GLY A 179 -0.53 -27.61 22.79
C GLY A 179 -0.99 -28.15 21.44
N ALA A 180 -2.19 -27.79 20.98
CA ALA A 180 -2.68 -28.20 19.66
C ALA A 180 -1.92 -27.51 18.52
N ASP A 181 -1.83 -28.17 17.36
CA ASP A 181 -1.41 -27.55 16.08
C ASP A 181 -2.57 -26.72 15.52
N VAL A 182 -2.47 -25.40 15.64
CA VAL A 182 -3.50 -24.48 15.19
C VAL A 182 -3.02 -23.66 14.00
N ARG A 183 -3.75 -23.73 12.89
CA ARG A 183 -3.51 -22.91 11.69
C ARG A 183 -4.67 -21.96 11.46
N LEU A 184 -4.36 -20.76 11.03
CA LEU A 184 -5.34 -19.72 10.72
C LEU A 184 -5.06 -19.15 9.33
N LYS A 185 -6.12 -18.87 8.56
CA LYS A 185 -6.12 -18.06 7.37
C LYS A 185 -7.26 -17.05 7.43
N VAL A 186 -6.96 -15.79 7.23
CA VAL A 186 -7.94 -14.70 7.15
C VAL A 186 -7.83 -14.06 5.79
N GLU A 187 -8.97 -14.01 5.07
CA GLU A 187 -9.08 -13.43 3.74
C GLU A 187 -10.05 -12.25 3.78
N PRO A 188 -9.55 -11.00 3.85
CA PRO A 188 -10.38 -9.81 3.71
C PRO A 188 -10.97 -9.75 2.29
N VAL A 189 -12.27 -9.43 2.20
CA VAL A 189 -12.97 -9.27 0.91
C VAL A 189 -13.34 -7.81 0.74
N TYR A 190 -12.97 -7.25 -0.41
CA TYR A 190 -13.21 -5.85 -0.73
C TYR A 190 -14.26 -5.70 -1.82
N GLU A 191 -14.90 -4.53 -1.89
CA GLU A 191 -15.81 -4.16 -2.95
C GLU A 191 -15.21 -3.02 -3.78
N GLY A 192 -15.06 -3.23 -5.10
CA GLY A 192 -14.45 -2.26 -6.00
C GLY A 192 -13.05 -1.82 -5.51
N ASP A 193 -12.82 -0.51 -5.52
CA ASP A 193 -11.53 0.08 -5.14
C ASP A 193 -11.42 0.42 -3.65
N SER A 194 -12.42 0.05 -2.82
CA SER A 194 -12.41 0.33 -1.38
C SER A 194 -11.24 -0.34 -0.68
N THR A 195 -10.58 0.38 0.22
CA THR A 195 -9.55 -0.18 1.10
C THR A 195 -10.13 -0.76 2.40
N ARG A 196 -11.44 -0.61 2.60
CA ARG A 196 -12.16 -1.18 3.74
C ARG A 196 -12.82 -2.50 3.36
N PRO A 197 -12.46 -3.63 3.98
CA PRO A 197 -13.12 -4.91 3.72
C PRO A 197 -14.61 -4.87 4.04
N THR A 198 -15.43 -5.59 3.27
CA THR A 198 -16.86 -5.79 3.56
C THR A 198 -17.11 -7.01 4.43
N GLU A 199 -16.22 -7.99 4.36
CA GLU A 199 -16.27 -9.21 5.17
C GLU A 199 -14.88 -9.82 5.33
N PHE A 200 -14.75 -10.74 6.26
CA PHE A 200 -13.57 -11.58 6.45
C PHE A 200 -13.99 -13.04 6.31
N ARG A 201 -13.34 -13.77 5.40
CA ARG A 201 -13.46 -15.22 5.30
C ARG A 201 -12.34 -15.84 6.12
N VAL A 202 -12.70 -16.52 7.16
CA VAL A 202 -11.73 -17.09 8.10
C VAL A 202 -11.81 -18.61 8.01
N THR A 203 -10.69 -19.24 7.72
CA THR A 203 -10.53 -20.70 7.81
C THR A 203 -9.48 -21.01 8.86
N TYR A 204 -9.71 -22.06 9.63
CA TYR A 204 -8.75 -22.49 10.64
C TYR A 204 -8.76 -24.01 10.80
N SER A 205 -7.72 -24.54 11.39
CA SER A 205 -7.68 -25.95 11.79
C SER A 205 -7.05 -26.11 13.17
N ILE A 206 -7.55 -27.07 13.93
CA ILE A 206 -7.03 -27.49 15.24
C ILE A 206 -6.72 -28.99 15.13
N ASP A 207 -5.44 -29.37 15.25
CA ASP A 207 -4.97 -30.74 15.07
C ASP A 207 -5.44 -31.40 13.76
N GLY A 208 -5.62 -30.59 12.71
CA GLY A 208 -6.04 -31.03 11.39
C GLY A 208 -7.56 -30.98 11.15
N ASP A 209 -8.37 -30.84 12.18
CA ASP A 209 -9.81 -30.62 12.06
C ASP A 209 -10.08 -29.19 11.57
N LYS A 210 -10.74 -29.08 10.42
CA LYS A 210 -10.95 -27.80 9.71
C LYS A 210 -12.32 -27.23 9.95
N ASP A 211 -12.39 -25.92 10.11
CA ASP A 211 -13.64 -25.14 10.18
C ASP A 211 -13.48 -23.80 9.46
N ALA A 212 -14.61 -23.14 9.17
CA ALA A 212 -14.62 -21.85 8.48
C ALA A 212 -15.79 -20.97 8.95
N VAL A 213 -15.57 -19.65 8.98
CA VAL A 213 -16.59 -18.67 9.30
C VAL A 213 -16.47 -17.46 8.40
N VAL A 214 -17.60 -16.83 8.05
CA VAL A 214 -17.64 -15.54 7.37
C VAL A 214 -18.13 -14.48 8.35
N LEU A 215 -17.30 -13.47 8.58
CA LEU A 215 -17.58 -12.39 9.50
C LEU A 215 -17.83 -11.09 8.70
N LYS A 216 -19.05 -10.55 8.79
CA LYS A 216 -19.43 -9.30 8.11
C LYS A 216 -18.80 -8.10 8.83
N ASN A 217 -18.20 -7.21 8.06
CA ASN A 217 -17.58 -5.98 8.57
C ASN A 217 -18.61 -4.84 8.67
N GLU A 218 -19.74 -5.12 9.33
CA GLU A 218 -20.84 -4.19 9.53
C GLU A 218 -21.34 -4.28 10.96
N SER A 219 -21.71 -3.11 11.52
CA SER A 219 -22.54 -3.10 12.72
C SER A 219 -23.96 -3.51 12.30
N GLU A 220 -24.52 -4.57 12.87
CA GLU A 220 -25.96 -4.82 12.71
C GLU A 220 -26.73 -3.58 13.11
N ALA A 221 -27.53 -3.03 12.18
CA ALA A 221 -28.47 -1.98 12.51
C ALA A 221 -29.42 -2.56 13.58
N LYS A 222 -29.46 -1.96 14.77
CA LYS A 222 -30.48 -2.29 15.75
C LYS A 222 -31.84 -1.97 15.10
N THR A 223 -32.58 -3.01 14.65
CA THR A 223 -33.99 -2.93 14.27
C THR A 223 -34.84 -2.65 15.51
#